data_298ab28e9e0901cd53c55ce3340f5e3b
#
_entry.id   298ab28e9e0901cd53c55ce3340f5e3b
#
_cell.length_a   1.000
_cell.length_b   1.000
_cell.length_c   1.000
_cell.angle_alpha   90.00
_cell.angle_beta   90.00
_cell.angle_gamma   90.00
#
_symmetry.space_group_name_H-M   'P 1'
#
loop_
_entity.id
_entity.type
_entity.pdbx_description
1 polymer ?
#
loop_
_entity_poly.entity_id
_entity_poly.type
_entity_poly.pdbx_seq_one_letter_code
_entity_poly.pdbx_strand_id
1 'polypeptide(L)'
;MMISNLKNPKDLVICLKFLIHLSLTDEESAQSINSIITNHMGILYEENESQAENLLAPHDEKEQIKLTIESFLHLKKEEEGAKKGIMMMIEEIIFADEEVLPSERKFYDMAKKYLKFHAYKVHPTVELFEYLNVLNLVSASDFANIDEFAEIWIKYMGPDIRVYYNEAFQNLKNLDLEEQIKKIGSDLQKLKDIDDEQKLSIRSMVEEIIFADEEFTDEEKISYDLLLENME
;
A
#
# COMPACT_ATOMS: atom_id res chain seq x y z
N MET A 1 -5.70 -10.87 7.46
CA MET A 1 -5.03 -11.07 8.78
C MET A 1 -5.82 -10.32 9.84
N MET A 2 -6.36 -10.97 10.88
CA MET A 2 -7.14 -10.25 11.91
C MET A 2 -6.24 -9.46 12.85
N ILE A 3 -6.48 -8.18 13.02
CA ILE A 3 -5.81 -7.31 14.00
C ILE A 3 -6.52 -7.48 15.35
N SER A 4 -6.36 -8.64 15.99
CA SER A 4 -7.17 -9.04 17.16
C SER A 4 -6.58 -8.64 18.52
N ASN A 5 -5.35 -8.18 18.60
CA ASN A 5 -4.62 -7.97 19.86
C ASN A 5 -4.06 -6.55 20.04
N LEU A 6 -4.79 -5.55 19.58
CA LEU A 6 -4.40 -4.14 19.79
C LEU A 6 -4.55 -3.74 21.26
N LYS A 7 -3.54 -3.06 21.79
CA LYS A 7 -3.61 -2.41 23.11
C LYS A 7 -4.53 -1.18 23.10
N ASN A 8 -4.62 -0.52 21.95
CA ASN A 8 -5.37 0.71 21.76
C ASN A 8 -6.26 0.67 20.51
N PRO A 9 -7.28 -0.20 20.44
CA PRO A 9 -8.13 -0.32 19.24
C PRO A 9 -8.87 0.97 18.90
N LYS A 10 -9.22 1.79 19.93
CA LYS A 10 -9.87 3.09 19.73
C LYS A 10 -9.01 4.05 18.89
N ASP A 11 -7.69 4.07 19.11
CA ASP A 11 -6.79 4.94 18.35
C ASP A 11 -6.76 4.55 16.86
N LEU A 12 -6.82 3.24 16.56
CA LEU A 12 -6.95 2.79 15.18
C LEU A 12 -8.29 3.22 14.56
N VAL A 13 -9.40 3.09 15.31
CA VAL A 13 -10.71 3.51 14.80
C VAL A 13 -10.77 5.01 14.55
N ILE A 14 -10.10 5.85 15.35
CA ILE A 14 -9.95 7.30 15.06
C ILE A 14 -9.25 7.50 13.72
N CYS A 15 -8.12 6.83 13.48
CA CYS A 15 -7.39 6.93 12.22
C CYS A 15 -8.26 6.50 11.03
N LEU A 16 -8.96 5.36 11.16
CA LEU A 16 -9.82 4.85 10.10
C LEU A 16 -11.02 5.75 9.80
N LYS A 17 -11.67 6.31 10.83
CA LYS A 17 -12.77 7.26 10.63
C LYS A 17 -12.32 8.51 9.87
N PHE A 18 -11.12 9.00 10.16
CA PHE A 18 -10.56 10.13 9.42
C PHE A 18 -10.23 9.72 7.97
N LEU A 19 -9.62 8.55 7.75
CA LEU A 19 -9.36 8.04 6.40
C LEU A 19 -10.67 7.86 5.62
N ILE A 20 -11.68 7.20 6.20
CA ILE A 20 -13.00 7.02 5.57
C ILE A 20 -13.59 8.37 5.14
N HIS A 21 -13.47 9.40 5.98
CA HIS A 21 -13.96 10.73 5.63
C HIS A 21 -13.22 11.32 4.41
N LEU A 22 -11.96 10.96 4.20
CA LEU A 22 -11.17 11.39 3.04
C LEU A 22 -11.48 10.58 1.77
N SER A 23 -11.86 9.30 1.93
CA SER A 23 -11.99 8.31 0.85
C SER A 23 -13.42 8.13 0.34
N LEU A 24 -14.44 8.60 1.07
CA LEU A 24 -15.85 8.39 0.67
C LEU A 24 -16.21 9.28 -0.51
N THR A 25 -16.28 8.66 -1.68
CA THR A 25 -16.75 9.29 -2.91
C THR A 25 -18.20 8.92 -3.24
N ASP A 26 -18.65 7.68 -2.89
CA ASP A 26 -20.00 7.16 -3.16
C ASP A 26 -20.40 6.00 -2.21
N GLU A 27 -21.61 5.42 -2.43
CA GLU A 27 -22.13 4.33 -1.61
C GLU A 27 -21.41 2.98 -1.85
N GLU A 28 -20.84 2.74 -3.02
CA GLU A 28 -20.16 1.49 -3.37
C GLU A 28 -18.80 1.43 -2.67
N SER A 29 -18.05 2.52 -2.71
CA SER A 29 -16.81 2.69 -1.94
C SER A 29 -17.04 2.48 -0.44
N ALA A 30 -18.15 3.00 0.11
CA ALA A 30 -18.51 2.81 1.51
C ALA A 30 -18.72 1.33 1.88
N GLN A 31 -19.33 0.52 1.01
CA GLN A 31 -19.55 -0.90 1.24
C GLN A 31 -18.23 -1.68 1.20
N SER A 32 -17.36 -1.38 0.25
CA SER A 32 -16.03 -1.99 0.12
C SER A 32 -15.18 -1.70 1.36
N ILE A 33 -15.08 -0.44 1.76
CA ILE A 33 -14.34 -0.02 2.95
C ILE A 33 -14.86 -0.70 4.22
N ASN A 34 -16.19 -0.76 4.41
CA ASN A 34 -16.78 -1.44 5.56
C ASN A 34 -16.46 -2.95 5.58
N SER A 35 -16.44 -3.60 4.42
CA SER A 35 -16.04 -5.00 4.31
C SER A 35 -14.57 -5.21 4.72
N ILE A 36 -13.66 -4.37 4.26
CA ILE A 36 -12.23 -4.40 4.62
C ILE A 36 -12.08 -4.25 6.15
N ILE A 37 -12.67 -3.22 6.73
CA ILE A 37 -12.59 -2.97 8.18
C ILE A 37 -13.14 -4.15 8.99
N THR A 38 -14.28 -4.70 8.58
CA THR A 38 -14.88 -5.86 9.24
C THR A 38 -13.97 -7.09 9.17
N ASN A 39 -13.32 -7.32 8.03
CA ASN A 39 -12.40 -8.43 7.85
C ASN A 39 -11.14 -8.31 8.72
N HIS A 40 -10.64 -7.10 8.93
CA HIS A 40 -9.42 -6.86 9.71
C HIS A 40 -9.68 -6.71 11.21
N MET A 41 -10.72 -5.99 11.62
CA MET A 41 -10.98 -5.61 13.02
C MET A 41 -12.16 -6.33 13.65
N GLY A 42 -13.15 -6.75 12.84
CA GLY A 42 -14.36 -7.37 13.37
C GLY A 42 -15.05 -6.49 14.44
N ILE A 43 -15.41 -7.09 15.55
CA ILE A 43 -16.13 -6.44 16.68
C ILE A 43 -15.35 -5.27 17.30
N LEU A 44 -14.02 -5.26 17.20
CA LEU A 44 -13.21 -4.16 17.76
C LEU A 44 -13.55 -2.81 17.14
N TYR A 45 -13.93 -2.78 15.86
CA TYR A 45 -14.36 -1.55 15.21
C TYR A 45 -15.70 -1.07 15.79
N GLU A 46 -16.70 -1.94 15.84
CA GLU A 46 -18.05 -1.62 16.33
C GLU A 46 -18.03 -1.11 17.79
N GLU A 47 -17.25 -1.75 18.67
CA GLU A 47 -17.11 -1.37 20.07
C GLU A 47 -16.48 0.01 20.27
N ASN A 48 -15.67 0.49 19.33
CA ASN A 48 -14.94 1.76 19.44
C ASN A 48 -15.45 2.86 18.51
N GLU A 49 -16.33 2.54 17.57
CA GLU A 49 -16.81 3.44 16.52
C GLU A 49 -17.46 4.71 17.09
N SER A 50 -18.46 4.56 17.97
CA SER A 50 -19.17 5.69 18.57
C SER A 50 -18.26 6.61 19.39
N GLN A 51 -17.24 6.06 20.06
CA GLN A 51 -16.29 6.84 20.82
C GLN A 51 -15.36 7.65 19.90
N ALA A 52 -14.90 7.06 18.81
CA ALA A 52 -14.06 7.74 17.83
C ALA A 52 -14.83 8.86 17.12
N GLU A 53 -16.07 8.60 16.74
CA GLU A 53 -16.94 9.59 16.10
C GLU A 53 -17.22 10.78 17.02
N ASN A 54 -17.54 10.54 18.28
CA ASN A 54 -17.75 11.62 19.27
C ASN A 54 -16.48 12.47 19.52
N LEU A 55 -15.29 11.89 19.31
CA LEU A 55 -14.04 12.61 19.42
C LEU A 55 -13.73 13.44 18.16
N LEU A 56 -14.07 12.96 16.97
CA LEU A 56 -13.77 13.65 15.71
C LEU A 56 -14.83 14.70 15.34
N ALA A 57 -16.11 14.40 15.55
CA ALA A 57 -17.23 15.22 15.07
C ALA A 57 -17.24 16.71 15.53
N PRO A 58 -16.80 17.07 16.76
CA PRO A 58 -16.81 18.46 17.17
C PRO A 58 -15.64 19.28 16.62
N HIS A 59 -14.69 18.67 15.91
CA HIS A 59 -13.44 19.29 15.51
C HIS A 59 -13.40 19.60 14.01
N ASP A 60 -12.74 20.70 13.66
CA ASP A 60 -12.39 21.00 12.27
C ASP A 60 -11.30 20.03 11.75
N GLU A 61 -11.07 20.04 10.46
CA GLU A 61 -10.12 19.14 9.79
C GLU A 61 -8.71 19.22 10.41
N LYS A 62 -8.26 20.42 10.78
CA LYS A 62 -6.94 20.61 11.39
C LYS A 62 -6.81 19.94 12.75
N GLU A 63 -7.84 20.01 13.56
CA GLU A 63 -7.89 19.35 14.87
C GLU A 63 -8.05 17.82 14.69
N GLN A 64 -8.83 17.37 13.70
CA GLN A 64 -8.94 15.93 13.36
C GLN A 64 -7.59 15.35 12.90
N ILE A 65 -6.81 16.09 12.11
CA ILE A 65 -5.43 15.69 11.75
C ILE A 65 -4.57 15.54 13.00
N LYS A 66 -4.63 16.45 13.96
CA LYS A 66 -3.85 16.34 15.19
C LYS A 66 -4.23 15.09 16.01
N LEU A 67 -5.52 14.85 16.19
CA LEU A 67 -6.02 13.66 16.88
C LEU A 67 -5.55 12.37 16.18
N THR A 68 -5.56 12.36 14.86
CA THR A 68 -5.07 11.24 14.05
C THR A 68 -3.57 11.02 14.25
N ILE A 69 -2.76 12.08 14.27
CA ILE A 69 -1.32 12.00 14.55
C ILE A 69 -1.07 11.46 15.97
N GLU A 70 -1.79 11.95 16.98
CA GLU A 70 -1.68 11.45 18.36
C GLU A 70 -2.04 9.97 18.44
N SER A 71 -3.09 9.54 17.74
CA SER A 71 -3.49 8.15 17.65
C SER A 71 -2.42 7.27 16.99
N PHE A 72 -1.80 7.69 15.90
CA PHE A 72 -0.64 6.99 15.31
C PHE A 72 0.55 6.91 16.27
N LEU A 73 0.82 7.95 17.05
CA LEU A 73 1.90 7.92 18.06
C LEU A 73 1.62 6.91 19.19
N HIS A 74 0.36 6.65 19.51
CA HIS A 74 -0.02 5.58 20.42
C HIS A 74 0.13 4.20 19.76
N LEU A 75 -0.39 4.03 18.54
CA LEU A 75 -0.28 2.80 17.76
C LEU A 75 1.16 2.42 17.40
N LYS A 76 2.08 3.39 17.34
CA LYS A 76 3.52 3.12 17.21
C LYS A 76 4.07 2.18 18.28
N LYS A 77 3.42 2.10 19.45
CA LYS A 77 3.82 1.24 20.58
C LYS A 77 3.30 -0.18 20.46
N GLU A 78 2.51 -0.47 19.43
CA GLU A 78 2.05 -1.81 19.12
C GLU A 78 3.21 -2.67 18.58
N GLU A 79 3.01 -3.98 18.61
CA GLU A 79 3.97 -4.94 18.05
C GLU A 79 4.07 -4.80 16.53
N GLU A 80 5.22 -5.16 15.94
CA GLU A 80 5.45 -5.01 14.49
C GLU A 80 4.38 -5.72 13.65
N GLY A 81 3.94 -6.92 14.05
CA GLY A 81 2.86 -7.65 13.38
C GLY A 81 1.53 -6.89 13.37
N ALA A 82 1.21 -6.17 14.45
CA ALA A 82 0.02 -5.33 14.52
C ALA A 82 0.16 -4.08 13.63
N LYS A 83 1.31 -3.42 13.66
CA LYS A 83 1.60 -2.27 12.77
C LYS A 83 1.54 -2.67 11.29
N LYS A 84 2.06 -3.86 10.95
CA LYS A 84 1.94 -4.46 9.64
C LYS A 84 0.47 -4.60 9.21
N GLY A 85 -0.36 -5.22 10.05
CA GLY A 85 -1.79 -5.38 9.77
C GLY A 85 -2.52 -4.04 9.63
N ILE A 86 -2.14 -3.02 10.42
CA ILE A 86 -2.69 -1.65 10.31
C ILE A 86 -2.34 -1.04 8.95
N MET A 87 -1.09 -1.13 8.53
CA MET A 87 -0.67 -0.59 7.23
C MET A 87 -1.39 -1.30 6.08
N MET A 88 -1.44 -2.64 6.08
CA MET A 88 -2.18 -3.41 5.06
C MET A 88 -3.64 -2.98 4.95
N MET A 89 -4.33 -2.81 6.08
CA MET A 89 -5.73 -2.37 6.08
C MET A 89 -5.88 -0.95 5.54
N ILE A 90 -4.98 -0.02 5.88
CA ILE A 90 -4.97 1.35 5.34
C ILE A 90 -4.79 1.30 3.82
N GLU A 91 -3.86 0.50 3.33
CA GLU A 91 -3.60 0.28 1.91
C GLU A 91 -4.84 -0.27 1.19
N GLU A 92 -5.44 -1.34 1.71
CA GLU A 92 -6.66 -1.92 1.15
C GLU A 92 -7.82 -0.92 1.08
N ILE A 93 -7.95 -0.01 2.06
CA ILE A 93 -8.98 1.05 2.05
C ILE A 93 -8.69 2.07 0.94
N ILE A 94 -7.45 2.54 0.84
CA ILE A 94 -7.04 3.54 -0.16
C ILE A 94 -7.21 3.00 -1.59
N PHE A 95 -6.99 1.70 -1.80
CA PHE A 95 -7.17 1.05 -3.11
C PHE A 95 -8.58 0.44 -3.32
N ALA A 96 -9.52 0.67 -2.40
CA ALA A 96 -10.86 0.08 -2.51
C ALA A 96 -11.73 0.68 -3.61
N ASP A 97 -11.48 1.93 -3.95
CA ASP A 97 -12.09 2.61 -5.07
C ASP A 97 -11.04 2.90 -6.15
N GLU A 98 -11.15 2.76 -7.30
CA GLU A 98 -10.21 2.81 -8.43
C GLU A 98 -9.43 4.15 -8.55
N GLU A 99 -9.55 5.07 -7.58
CA GLU A 99 -8.97 6.41 -7.59
C GLU A 99 -8.28 6.71 -6.28
N VAL A 100 -6.99 7.01 -6.31
CA VAL A 100 -6.22 7.44 -5.12
C VAL A 100 -6.21 8.95 -5.01
N LEU A 101 -6.88 9.47 -4.01
CA LEU A 101 -6.97 10.92 -3.78
C LEU A 101 -5.67 11.48 -3.14
N PRO A 102 -5.28 12.73 -3.45
CA PRO A 102 -4.13 13.38 -2.81
C PRO A 102 -4.24 13.44 -1.28
N SER A 103 -5.47 13.46 -0.73
CA SER A 103 -5.74 13.41 0.70
C SER A 103 -5.41 12.05 1.32
N GLU A 104 -5.73 10.97 0.65
CA GLU A 104 -5.43 9.59 1.05
C GLU A 104 -3.94 9.32 1.03
N ARG A 105 -3.25 9.79 -0.01
CA ARG A 105 -1.80 9.73 -0.07
C ARG A 105 -1.15 10.44 1.12
N LYS A 106 -1.58 11.66 1.43
CA LYS A 106 -1.08 12.38 2.62
C LYS A 106 -1.35 11.62 3.91
N PHE A 107 -2.49 10.95 4.01
CA PHE A 107 -2.82 10.10 5.15
C PHE A 107 -1.88 8.89 5.22
N TYR A 108 -1.61 8.22 4.12
CA TYR A 108 -0.69 7.10 4.02
C TYR A 108 0.74 7.48 4.45
N ASP A 109 1.26 8.58 3.94
CA ASP A 109 2.57 9.11 4.34
C ASP A 109 2.62 9.44 5.84
N MET A 110 1.53 9.98 6.36
CA MET A 110 1.38 10.25 7.80
C MET A 110 1.40 8.94 8.60
N ALA A 111 0.67 7.91 8.17
CA ALA A 111 0.67 6.61 8.81
C ALA A 111 2.07 5.98 8.81
N LYS A 112 2.76 5.91 7.68
CA LYS A 112 4.15 5.42 7.58
C LYS A 112 5.10 6.17 8.52
N LYS A 113 5.03 7.50 8.52
CA LYS A 113 5.90 8.36 9.33
C LYS A 113 5.71 8.17 10.83
N TYR A 114 4.46 8.13 11.29
CA TYR A 114 4.17 8.14 12.72
C TYR A 114 4.12 6.75 13.34
N LEU A 115 3.68 5.74 12.62
CA LEU A 115 3.81 4.34 13.05
C LEU A 115 5.27 3.90 13.06
N LYS A 116 6.17 4.63 12.39
CA LYS A 116 7.55 4.21 12.13
C LYS A 116 7.60 2.80 11.56
N PHE A 117 6.67 2.50 10.67
CA PHE A 117 6.70 1.27 9.92
C PHE A 117 7.86 1.34 8.93
N HIS A 118 8.78 0.39 9.05
CA HIS A 118 9.88 0.19 8.11
C HIS A 118 9.54 -1.04 7.29
N ALA A 119 9.39 -0.87 5.99
CA ALA A 119 9.27 -2.00 5.10
C ALA A 119 10.49 -2.92 5.24
N TYR A 120 10.26 -4.21 5.25
CA TYR A 120 11.33 -5.19 5.27
C TYR A 120 12.17 -5.09 4.01
N LYS A 121 13.40 -5.57 4.08
CA LYS A 121 14.29 -5.56 2.92
C LYS A 121 13.81 -6.59 1.90
N VAL A 122 13.53 -6.14 0.69
CA VAL A 122 13.13 -7.01 -0.43
C VAL A 122 14.38 -7.71 -0.99
N HIS A 123 14.30 -9.02 -1.19
CA HIS A 123 15.33 -9.76 -1.92
C HIS A 123 15.12 -9.57 -3.43
N PRO A 124 16.09 -8.97 -4.15
CA PRO A 124 15.96 -8.75 -5.57
C PRO A 124 15.99 -10.09 -6.34
N THR A 125 15.07 -10.25 -7.28
CA THR A 125 15.05 -11.35 -8.26
C THR A 125 14.84 -10.80 -9.65
N VAL A 126 15.18 -11.58 -10.70
CA VAL A 126 14.97 -11.18 -12.09
C VAL A 126 13.47 -11.01 -12.37
N GLU A 127 12.66 -11.95 -11.87
CA GLU A 127 11.21 -11.96 -12.04
C GLU A 127 10.56 -10.69 -11.43
N LEU A 128 10.98 -10.29 -10.23
CA LEU A 128 10.52 -9.06 -9.62
C LEU A 128 10.90 -7.83 -10.47
N PHE A 129 12.13 -7.80 -11.00
CA PHE A 129 12.55 -6.71 -11.87
C PHE A 129 11.88 -6.72 -13.24
N GLU A 130 11.48 -7.86 -13.77
CA GLU A 130 10.64 -7.93 -14.97
C GLU A 130 9.28 -7.28 -14.70
N TYR A 131 8.64 -7.59 -13.56
CA TYR A 131 7.42 -6.94 -13.13
C TYR A 131 7.61 -5.41 -12.95
N LEU A 132 8.63 -4.98 -12.20
CA LEU A 132 8.92 -3.57 -11.96
C LEU A 132 9.24 -2.79 -13.25
N ASN A 133 9.87 -3.42 -14.23
CA ASN A 133 10.11 -2.79 -15.54
C ASN A 133 8.79 -2.55 -16.29
N VAL A 134 7.85 -3.49 -16.26
CA VAL A 134 6.53 -3.31 -16.89
C VAL A 134 5.72 -2.28 -16.13
N LEU A 135 5.69 -2.34 -14.81
CA LEU A 135 5.05 -1.31 -13.98
C LEU A 135 5.60 0.08 -14.32
N ASN A 136 6.92 0.22 -14.41
CA ASN A 136 7.57 1.48 -14.78
C ASN A 136 7.17 1.98 -16.18
N LEU A 137 6.94 1.07 -17.14
CA LEU A 137 6.49 1.43 -18.48
C LEU A 137 5.05 1.95 -18.50
N VAL A 138 4.18 1.42 -17.64
CA VAL A 138 2.77 1.83 -17.56
C VAL A 138 2.57 3.05 -16.66
N SER A 139 3.40 3.22 -15.62
CA SER A 139 3.38 4.38 -14.72
C SER A 139 4.12 5.61 -15.30
N ALA A 140 5.02 5.43 -16.26
CA ALA A 140 5.77 6.53 -16.84
C ALA A 140 5.00 7.18 -17.99
N SER A 141 3.98 7.95 -17.69
CA SER A 141 3.42 8.90 -18.67
C SER A 141 4.44 9.99 -19.06
N ASP A 142 5.45 10.25 -18.20
CA ASP A 142 6.57 11.16 -18.45
C ASP A 142 7.89 10.56 -17.94
N PHE A 143 8.90 10.52 -18.78
CA PHE A 143 10.27 10.01 -18.51
C PHE A 143 10.99 10.67 -17.30
N ALA A 144 10.33 11.57 -16.58
CA ALA A 144 10.89 12.30 -15.44
C ALA A 144 11.06 11.43 -14.18
N ASN A 145 10.33 10.30 -14.06
CA ASN A 145 10.23 9.55 -12.81
C ASN A 145 11.20 8.36 -12.68
N ILE A 146 12.02 8.05 -13.68
CA ILE A 146 12.93 6.88 -13.63
C ILE A 146 13.92 6.97 -12.46
N ASP A 147 14.44 8.16 -12.17
CA ASP A 147 15.38 8.36 -11.07
C ASP A 147 14.70 8.17 -9.69
N GLU A 148 13.44 8.58 -9.56
CA GLU A 148 12.63 8.37 -8.34
C GLU A 148 12.33 6.90 -8.10
N PHE A 149 11.98 6.15 -9.13
CA PHE A 149 11.79 4.70 -9.03
C PHE A 149 13.08 3.97 -8.64
N ALA A 150 14.22 4.38 -9.19
CA ALA A 150 15.50 3.82 -8.82
C ALA A 150 15.84 4.09 -7.35
N GLU A 151 15.49 5.25 -6.80
CA GLU A 151 15.65 5.56 -5.38
C GLU A 151 14.77 4.66 -4.50
N ILE A 152 13.51 4.41 -4.90
CA ILE A 152 12.61 3.49 -4.22
C ILE A 152 13.18 2.06 -4.25
N TRP A 153 13.62 1.57 -5.41
CA TRP A 153 14.22 0.24 -5.52
C TRP A 153 15.44 0.09 -4.62
N ILE A 154 16.36 1.08 -4.63
CA ILE A 154 17.55 1.07 -3.77
C ILE A 154 17.19 1.08 -2.29
N LYS A 155 16.14 1.82 -1.91
CA LYS A 155 15.63 1.88 -0.53
C LYS A 155 15.18 0.51 -0.03
N TYR A 156 14.46 -0.25 -0.85
CA TYR A 156 13.90 -1.55 -0.46
C TYR A 156 14.86 -2.73 -0.68
N MET A 157 15.66 -2.71 -1.73
CA MET A 157 16.50 -3.83 -2.16
C MET A 157 18.02 -3.60 -1.97
N GLY A 158 18.44 -2.35 -1.72
CA GLY A 158 19.85 -1.98 -1.63
C GLY A 158 20.48 -1.68 -2.99
N PRO A 159 21.78 -1.30 -3.02
CA PRO A 159 22.43 -0.77 -4.22
C PRO A 159 22.80 -1.82 -5.28
N ASP A 160 22.82 -3.11 -4.92
CA ASP A 160 23.29 -4.19 -5.79
C ASP A 160 22.21 -4.73 -6.75
N ILE A 161 21.27 -3.85 -7.18
CA ILE A 161 20.12 -4.22 -8.02
C ILE A 161 20.44 -4.27 -9.50
N ARG A 162 21.56 -3.67 -9.93
CA ARG A 162 21.88 -3.45 -11.35
C ARG A 162 21.95 -4.73 -12.19
N VAL A 163 22.39 -5.83 -11.59
CA VAL A 163 22.50 -7.11 -12.29
C VAL A 163 21.12 -7.63 -12.65
N TYR A 164 20.20 -7.65 -11.68
CA TYR A 164 18.82 -8.10 -11.86
C TYR A 164 18.06 -7.22 -12.84
N TYR A 165 18.21 -5.90 -12.73
CA TYR A 165 17.61 -4.96 -13.67
C TYR A 165 18.07 -5.19 -15.12
N ASN A 166 19.38 -5.32 -15.34
CA ASN A 166 19.91 -5.53 -16.68
C ASN A 166 19.44 -6.87 -17.29
N GLU A 167 19.38 -7.94 -16.51
CA GLU A 167 18.89 -9.23 -16.97
C GLU A 167 17.40 -9.16 -17.31
N ALA A 168 16.57 -8.61 -16.42
CA ALA A 168 15.15 -8.40 -16.65
C ALA A 168 14.89 -7.56 -17.92
N PHE A 169 15.62 -6.45 -18.09
CA PHE A 169 15.53 -5.63 -19.30
C PHE A 169 15.87 -6.42 -20.58
N GLN A 170 16.93 -7.24 -20.54
CA GLN A 170 17.28 -8.08 -21.72
C GLN A 170 16.19 -9.09 -22.04
N ASN A 171 15.50 -9.63 -21.03
CA ASN A 171 14.42 -10.58 -21.20
C ASN A 171 13.15 -9.97 -21.82
N LEU A 172 12.91 -8.68 -21.56
CA LEU A 172 11.69 -7.96 -21.98
C LEU A 172 11.86 -7.16 -23.28
N LYS A 173 13.04 -6.66 -23.60
CA LYS A 173 13.30 -5.65 -24.65
C LYS A 173 12.81 -5.98 -26.06
N ASN A 174 12.61 -7.26 -26.38
CA ASN A 174 12.17 -7.71 -27.69
C ASN A 174 10.71 -8.16 -27.73
N LEU A 175 10.01 -8.07 -26.59
CA LEU A 175 8.60 -8.42 -26.44
C LEU A 175 7.75 -7.14 -26.59
N ASP A 176 6.60 -7.28 -27.22
CA ASP A 176 5.60 -6.22 -27.14
C ASP A 176 4.94 -6.19 -25.76
N LEU A 177 4.13 -5.15 -25.47
CA LEU A 177 3.54 -4.95 -24.15
C LEU A 177 2.64 -6.13 -23.72
N GLU A 178 1.87 -6.70 -24.66
CA GLU A 178 0.99 -7.84 -24.36
C GLU A 178 1.79 -9.08 -23.98
N GLU A 179 2.87 -9.34 -24.71
CA GLU A 179 3.80 -10.43 -24.41
C GLU A 179 4.52 -10.23 -23.07
N GLN A 180 4.90 -8.97 -22.75
CA GLN A 180 5.50 -8.62 -21.46
C GLN A 180 4.51 -8.86 -20.31
N ILE A 181 3.27 -8.39 -20.41
CA ILE A 181 2.22 -8.60 -19.39
C ILE A 181 1.98 -10.10 -19.18
N LYS A 182 1.89 -10.88 -20.24
CA LYS A 182 1.71 -12.34 -20.13
C LYS A 182 2.90 -13.01 -19.45
N LYS A 183 4.12 -12.57 -19.76
CA LYS A 183 5.33 -13.09 -19.14
C LYS A 183 5.37 -12.80 -17.65
N ILE A 184 5.14 -11.56 -17.25
CA ILE A 184 5.16 -11.17 -15.81
C ILE A 184 4.11 -11.92 -15.01
N GLY A 185 2.92 -12.20 -15.55
CA GLY A 185 1.92 -13.03 -14.88
C GLY A 185 2.43 -14.44 -14.56
N SER A 186 3.23 -15.03 -15.45
CA SER A 186 3.91 -16.31 -15.19
C SER A 186 5.06 -16.19 -14.19
N ASP A 187 5.79 -15.07 -14.21
CA ASP A 187 6.94 -14.86 -13.35
C ASP A 187 6.53 -14.51 -11.91
N LEU A 188 5.45 -13.75 -11.72
CA LEU A 188 4.87 -13.47 -10.41
C LEU A 188 4.42 -14.75 -9.68
N GLN A 189 4.00 -15.79 -10.40
CA GLN A 189 3.68 -17.08 -9.78
C GLN A 189 4.87 -17.70 -9.05
N LYS A 190 6.11 -17.41 -9.48
CA LYS A 190 7.33 -17.87 -8.80
C LYS A 190 7.56 -17.14 -7.47
N LEU A 191 6.95 -15.95 -7.30
CA LEU A 191 7.01 -15.19 -6.05
C LEU A 191 5.94 -15.64 -5.04
N LYS A 192 5.04 -16.55 -5.41
CA LYS A 192 3.97 -17.04 -4.53
C LYS A 192 4.52 -17.73 -3.27
N ASP A 193 5.64 -18.44 -3.39
CA ASP A 193 6.24 -19.23 -2.31
C ASP A 193 7.21 -18.43 -1.41
N ILE A 194 7.38 -17.13 -1.63
CA ILE A 194 8.15 -16.28 -0.73
C ILE A 194 7.41 -16.05 0.59
N ASP A 195 8.17 -15.72 1.64
CA ASP A 195 7.57 -15.47 2.96
C ASP A 195 6.70 -14.21 2.99
N ASP A 196 5.79 -14.15 3.96
CA ASP A 196 4.83 -13.04 4.09
C ASP A 196 5.51 -11.69 4.32
N GLU A 197 6.71 -11.66 4.90
CA GLU A 197 7.46 -10.43 5.11
C GLU A 197 7.97 -9.87 3.79
N GLN A 198 8.47 -10.75 2.91
CA GLN A 198 8.87 -10.38 1.56
C GLN A 198 7.68 -9.91 0.72
N LYS A 199 6.55 -10.63 0.77
CA LYS A 199 5.32 -10.24 0.06
C LYS A 199 4.89 -8.83 0.45
N LEU A 200 4.84 -8.54 1.75
CA LEU A 200 4.48 -7.21 2.22
C LEU A 200 5.48 -6.14 1.77
N SER A 201 6.78 -6.44 1.83
CA SER A 201 7.80 -5.47 1.43
C SER A 201 7.73 -5.16 -0.06
N ILE A 202 7.45 -6.16 -0.90
CA ILE A 202 7.24 -5.98 -2.35
C ILE A 202 5.98 -5.13 -2.58
N ARG A 203 4.88 -5.46 -1.90
CA ARG A 203 3.64 -4.68 -1.98
C ARG A 203 3.88 -3.21 -1.62
N SER A 204 4.48 -2.94 -0.45
CA SER A 204 4.79 -1.58 -0.01
C SER A 204 5.72 -0.82 -0.97
N MET A 205 6.64 -1.51 -1.63
CA MET A 205 7.51 -0.92 -2.64
C MET A 205 6.72 -0.54 -3.91
N VAL A 206 5.86 -1.44 -4.39
CA VAL A 206 5.04 -1.21 -5.58
C VAL A 206 4.05 -0.07 -5.33
N GLU A 207 3.41 -0.03 -4.17
CA GLU A 207 2.52 1.06 -3.79
C GLU A 207 3.26 2.40 -3.73
N GLU A 208 4.48 2.45 -3.20
CA GLU A 208 5.29 3.68 -3.20
C GLU A 208 5.63 4.14 -4.62
N ILE A 209 5.82 3.21 -5.56
CA ILE A 209 6.03 3.52 -6.99
C ILE A 209 4.75 4.10 -7.61
N ILE A 210 3.61 3.43 -7.42
CA ILE A 210 2.30 3.87 -7.92
C ILE A 210 1.94 5.25 -7.37
N PHE A 211 2.27 5.52 -6.11
CA PHE A 211 2.02 6.82 -5.51
C PHE A 211 3.02 7.92 -5.90
N ALA A 212 4.07 7.62 -6.65
CA ALA A 212 5.14 8.58 -6.90
C ALA A 212 4.70 9.77 -7.78
N ASP A 213 3.75 9.56 -8.70
CA ASP A 213 3.33 10.58 -9.69
C ASP A 213 1.96 11.24 -9.41
N GLU A 214 1.30 10.91 -8.28
CA GLU A 214 -0.01 11.47 -7.89
C GLU A 214 -1.20 11.06 -8.79
N GLU A 215 -1.02 10.18 -9.75
CA GLU A 215 -2.06 9.62 -10.61
C GLU A 215 -2.10 8.09 -10.44
N PHE A 216 -3.28 7.49 -10.43
CA PHE A 216 -3.48 6.05 -10.44
C PHE A 216 -4.19 5.67 -11.72
N THR A 217 -3.44 5.17 -12.69
CA THR A 217 -3.96 4.86 -14.03
C THR A 217 -4.60 3.47 -14.08
N ASP A 218 -5.46 3.23 -15.09
CA ASP A 218 -6.06 1.91 -15.32
C ASP A 218 -4.99 0.83 -15.55
N GLU A 219 -3.88 1.16 -16.19
CA GLU A 219 -2.76 0.27 -16.46
C GLU A 219 -2.00 -0.09 -15.18
N GLU A 220 -1.80 0.86 -14.29
CA GLU A 220 -1.21 0.62 -12.97
C GLU A 220 -2.09 -0.26 -12.11
N LYS A 221 -3.39 -0.02 -12.14
CA LYS A 221 -4.38 -0.86 -11.47
C LYS A 221 -4.29 -2.30 -11.96
N ILE A 222 -4.34 -2.52 -13.26
CA ILE A 222 -4.20 -3.87 -13.84
C ILE A 222 -2.89 -4.53 -13.38
N SER A 223 -1.79 -3.77 -13.37
CA SER A 223 -0.49 -4.28 -12.94
C SER A 223 -0.48 -4.62 -11.45
N TYR A 224 -1.10 -3.78 -10.61
CA TYR A 224 -1.21 -4.00 -9.18
C TYR A 224 -2.11 -5.19 -8.83
N ASP A 225 -3.28 -5.29 -9.45
CA ASP A 225 -4.19 -6.43 -9.28
C ASP A 225 -3.50 -7.75 -9.67
N LEU A 226 -2.73 -7.75 -10.76
CA LEU A 226 -1.94 -8.90 -11.18
C LEU A 226 -0.91 -9.30 -10.11
N LEU A 227 -0.28 -8.35 -9.44
CA LEU A 227 0.62 -8.61 -8.32
C LEU A 227 -0.12 -9.27 -7.15
N LEU A 228 -1.25 -8.69 -6.73
CA LEU A 228 -2.04 -9.20 -5.61
C LEU A 228 -2.53 -10.63 -5.85
N GLU A 229 -3.12 -10.90 -7.02
CA GLU A 229 -3.63 -12.24 -7.39
C GLU A 229 -2.55 -13.33 -7.36
N ASN A 230 -1.31 -12.97 -7.64
CA ASN A 230 -0.20 -13.93 -7.67
C ASN A 230 0.59 -14.02 -6.35
N MET A 231 0.34 -13.11 -5.40
CA MET A 231 1.00 -13.13 -4.10
C MET A 231 0.10 -13.68 -2.97
N GLU A 232 -1.19 -13.82 -3.20
CA GLU A 232 -2.12 -14.52 -2.31
C GLU A 232 -1.97 -16.06 -2.46
#